data_3f1985e43834665ed51b45701451ba67
#
_entry.id   3f1985e43834665ed51b45701451ba67
#
_cell.length_a   1.000
_cell.length_b   1.000
_cell.length_c   1.000
_cell.angle_alpha   90.00
_cell.angle_beta   90.00
_cell.angle_gamma   90.00
#
_symmetry.space_group_name_H-M   'P 1'
#
loop_
_entity.id
_entity.type
_entity.pdbx_description
1 polymer ?
#
loop_
_entity_poly.entity_id
_entity_poly.type
_entity_poly.pdbx_seq_one_letter_code
_entity_poly.pdbx_strand_id
1 'polypeptide(L)' 'MAKEETIQMQGEIVETLPNAMFRVKLDNGHVVLGHISGKMRMHYIRILPGDKVTVELTPYDLTKARITFRAK' A
#
# COMPACT_ATOMS: atom_id res chain seq x y z
N MET A 1 -18.34 -9.53 17.77
CA MET A 1 -17.01 -9.44 17.29
C MET A 1 -16.76 -8.16 16.47
N ALA A 2 -15.83 -7.40 16.86
CA ALA A 2 -15.56 -6.16 16.16
C ALA A 2 -14.89 -6.45 14.83
N LYS A 3 -15.46 -5.90 13.78
CA LYS A 3 -14.85 -5.99 12.50
C LYS A 3 -13.77 -4.94 12.40
N GLU A 4 -12.61 -5.35 11.99
CA GLU A 4 -11.52 -4.41 11.82
C GLU A 4 -11.86 -3.43 10.72
N GLU A 5 -11.85 -2.17 11.04
CA GLU A 5 -12.12 -1.14 10.05
C GLU A 5 -10.82 -0.74 9.39
N THR A 6 -10.84 -0.74 8.07
CA THR A 6 -9.69 -0.27 7.31
C THR A 6 -10.11 0.89 6.44
N ILE A 7 -9.16 1.77 6.17
CA ILE A 7 -9.37 2.91 5.29
C ILE A 7 -8.66 2.59 4.00
N GLN A 8 -9.40 2.57 2.91
CA GLN A 8 -8.81 2.36 1.60
C GLN A 8 -8.50 3.69 0.97
N MET A 9 -7.29 3.82 0.46
CA MET A 9 -6.86 5.03 -0.21
C MET A 9 -6.05 4.67 -1.44
N GLN A 10 -6.04 5.56 -2.38
CA GLN A 10 -5.20 5.40 -3.56
C GLN A 10 -3.93 6.22 -3.40
N GLY A 11 -2.86 5.71 -3.98
CA GLY A 11 -1.59 6.38 -3.90
C GLY A 11 -0.70 5.99 -5.05
N GLU A 12 0.49 6.54 -5.03
CA GLU A 12 1.48 6.30 -6.06
C GLU A 12 2.77 5.85 -5.41
N ILE A 13 3.40 4.83 -5.99
CA ILE A 13 4.69 4.35 -5.50
C ILE A 13 5.74 5.40 -5.85
N VAL A 14 6.42 5.90 -4.82
CA VAL A 14 7.48 6.89 -5.05
C VAL A 14 8.87 6.31 -4.87
N GLU A 15 8.96 5.17 -4.17
CA GLU A 15 10.27 4.56 -3.93
C GLU A 15 10.07 3.09 -3.59
N THR A 16 10.98 2.24 -4.07
CA THR A 16 11.01 0.84 -3.66
C THR A 16 12.09 0.66 -2.60
N LEU A 17 11.76 -0.13 -1.58
CA LEU A 17 12.65 -0.36 -0.45
C LEU A 17 12.94 -1.86 -0.34
N PRO A 18 13.96 -2.23 0.43
CA PRO A 18 14.23 -3.66 0.64
C PRO A 18 13.08 -4.37 1.33
N ASN A 19 13.07 -5.70 1.24
CA ASN A 19 12.10 -6.56 1.92
C ASN A 19 10.67 -6.34 1.44
N ALA A 20 10.52 -6.06 0.13
CA ALA A 20 9.21 -5.90 -0.48
C ALA A 20 8.41 -4.77 0.18
N MET A 21 9.11 -3.73 0.59
CA MET A 21 8.49 -2.54 1.16
C MET A 21 8.52 -1.42 0.13
N PHE A 22 7.60 -0.47 0.28
CA PHE A 22 7.46 0.62 -0.67
C PHE A 22 7.12 1.89 0.07
N ARG A 23 7.57 3.01 -0.48
CA ARG A 23 7.13 4.30 0.00
C ARG A 23 6.03 4.77 -0.93
N VAL A 24 4.85 5.01 -0.37
CA VAL A 24 3.64 5.31 -1.14
C VAL A 24 3.17 6.70 -0.76
N LYS A 25 3.00 7.55 -1.77
CA LYS A 25 2.42 8.87 -1.54
C LYS A 25 0.93 8.77 -1.82
N LEU A 26 0.15 9.00 -0.78
CA LEU A 26 -1.30 8.93 -0.89
C LEU A 26 -1.85 10.14 -1.61
N ASP A 27 -3.08 10.03 -2.09
CA ASP A 27 -3.74 11.13 -2.80
C ASP A 27 -3.87 12.38 -1.95
N ASN A 28 -3.90 12.23 -0.63
CA ASN A 28 -3.95 13.38 0.27
C ASN A 28 -2.58 14.01 0.52
N GLY A 29 -1.54 13.52 -0.14
CA GLY A 29 -0.19 14.04 0.01
C GLY A 29 0.64 13.37 1.10
N HIS A 30 0.04 12.51 1.86
CA HIS A 30 0.72 11.81 2.95
C HIS A 30 1.58 10.67 2.38
N VAL A 31 2.76 10.48 2.95
CA VAL A 31 3.64 9.39 2.53
C VAL A 31 3.63 8.33 3.62
N VAL A 32 3.35 7.09 3.23
CA VAL A 32 3.27 5.99 4.17
C VAL A 32 4.19 4.87 3.70
N LEU A 33 4.49 3.96 4.62
CA LEU A 33 5.29 2.79 4.32
C LEU A 33 4.34 1.66 3.93
N GLY A 34 4.50 1.15 2.71
CA GLY A 34 3.61 0.13 2.19
C GLY A 34 4.29 -1.21 2.09
N HIS A 35 3.52 -2.28 2.28
CA HIS A 35 4.01 -3.62 2.05
C HIS A 35 2.98 -4.36 1.19
N ILE A 36 3.44 -5.41 0.51
CA ILE A 36 2.59 -6.16 -0.41
C ILE A 36 1.75 -7.14 0.39
N SER A 37 0.46 -7.22 0.06
CA SER A 37 -0.40 -8.22 0.67
C SER A 37 0.06 -9.61 0.23
N GLY A 38 -0.29 -10.64 1.04
CA GLY A 38 0.08 -12.00 0.69
C GLY A 38 -0.49 -12.43 -0.64
N LYS A 39 -1.68 -11.96 -0.96
CA LYS A 39 -2.32 -12.31 -2.21
C LYS A 39 -1.54 -11.79 -3.41
N MET A 40 -1.07 -10.54 -3.33
CA MET A 40 -0.29 -9.97 -4.40
C MET A 40 1.06 -10.66 -4.54
N ARG A 41 1.65 -11.06 -3.42
CA ARG A 41 2.92 -11.77 -3.45
C ARG A 41 2.77 -13.12 -4.15
N MET A 42 1.66 -13.80 -3.94
CA MET A 42 1.41 -15.08 -4.57
C MET A 42 1.32 -14.97 -6.08
N HIS A 43 0.85 -13.82 -6.57
CA HIS A 43 0.69 -13.61 -8.01
C HIS A 43 1.90 -12.93 -8.65
N TYR A 44 2.97 -12.73 -7.88
CA TYR A 44 4.21 -12.12 -8.39
C TYR A 44 3.97 -10.79 -9.08
N ILE A 45 3.06 -10.01 -8.52
CA ILE A 45 2.76 -8.70 -9.09
C ILE A 45 3.97 -7.78 -8.86
N ARG A 46 4.49 -7.23 -9.95
CA ARG A 46 5.63 -6.35 -9.89
C ARG A 46 5.18 -4.93 -9.68
N ILE A 47 5.77 -4.27 -8.70
CA ILE A 47 5.43 -2.89 -8.38
C ILE A 47 6.66 -2.04 -8.58
N LEU A 48 6.51 -0.97 -9.34
CA LEU A 48 7.61 -0.07 -9.71
C LEU A 48 7.26 1.35 -9.32
N PRO A 49 8.27 2.21 -9.14
CA PRO A 49 7.99 3.63 -8.90
C PRO A 49 7.12 4.20 -10.01
N GLY A 50 6.15 5.01 -9.63
CA GLY A 50 5.20 5.59 -10.56
C GLY A 50 3.92 4.79 -10.70
N ASP A 51 3.87 3.57 -10.19
CA ASP A 51 2.65 2.76 -10.27
C ASP A 51 1.60 3.30 -9.32
N LYS A 52 0.35 3.25 -9.77
CA LYS A 52 -0.77 3.59 -8.91
C LYS A 52 -1.24 2.35 -8.19
N VAL A 53 -1.51 2.50 -6.91
CA VAL A 53 -1.91 1.37 -6.07
C VAL A 53 -3.04 1.79 -5.17
N THR A 54 -3.79 0.79 -4.71
CA THR A 54 -4.75 0.95 -3.64
C THR A 54 -4.16 0.33 -2.39
N VAL A 55 -4.21 1.06 -1.30
CA VAL A 55 -3.66 0.60 -0.02
C VAL A 55 -4.73 0.62 1.05
N GLU A 56 -4.53 -0.21 2.07
CA GLU A 56 -5.38 -0.23 3.25
C GLU A 56 -4.57 0.24 4.44
N LEU A 57 -5.14 1.17 5.18
CA LEU A 57 -4.58 1.64 6.44
C LEU A 57 -5.57 1.31 7.55
N THR A 58 -5.05 1.16 8.76
CA THR A 58 -5.91 1.02 9.93
C THR A 58 -5.92 2.34 10.69
N PRO A 59 -7.01 2.64 11.41
CA PRO A 59 -7.03 3.85 12.23
C PRO A 59 -5.98 3.85 13.31
N TYR A 60 -5.47 2.68 13.66
CA TYR A 60 -4.48 2.56 14.73
C TYR A 60 -3.08 2.91 14.28
N ASP A 61 -2.81 2.84 12.98
CA ASP A 61 -1.48 3.15 12.48
C ASP A 61 -1.59 3.65 11.05
N LEU A 62 -1.61 4.97 10.93
CA LEU A 62 -1.75 5.61 9.62
C LEU A 62 -0.41 5.82 8.93
N THR A 63 0.67 5.31 9.51
CA THR A 63 1.99 5.42 8.89
C THR A 63 2.34 4.20 8.06
N LYS A 64 1.62 3.11 8.24
CA LYS A 64 1.86 1.88 7.50
C LYS A 64 0.60 1.47 6.75
N ALA A 65 0.80 0.91 5.57
CA ALA A 65 -0.31 0.53 4.73
C ALA A 65 -0.01 -0.81 4.08
N ARG A 66 -1.08 -1.52 3.72
CA ARG A 66 -0.94 -2.75 2.98
C ARG A 66 -1.42 -2.50 1.55
N ILE A 67 -0.57 -2.80 0.58
CA ILE A 67 -0.94 -2.65 -0.81
C ILE A 67 -1.81 -3.84 -1.20
N THR A 68 -3.04 -3.58 -1.57
CA THR A 68 -4.00 -4.64 -1.89
C THR A 68 -4.31 -4.73 -3.36
N PHE A 69 -4.00 -3.69 -4.13
CA PHE A 69 -4.34 -3.69 -5.54
C PHE A 69 -3.40 -2.75 -6.27
N ARG A 70 -2.97 -3.18 -7.44
CA ARG A 70 -2.16 -2.35 -8.32
C ARG A 70 -3.00 -1.96 -9.52
N ALA A 71 -3.25 -0.66 -9.64
CA ALA A 71 -3.98 -0.14 -10.79
C ALA A 71 -3.01 0.04 -11.95
N LYS A 72 -3.48 -0.29 -13.10
CA LYS A 72 -2.67 -0.10 -14.29
C LYS A 72 -2.90 1.24 -14.90
#